data_6cb33ea0284b7d3e794a06962e6988a8
#
_entry.id   6cb33ea0284b7d3e794a06962e6988a8
#
_cell.length_a   1.000
_cell.length_b   1.000
_cell.length_c   1.000
_cell.angle_alpha   90.00
_cell.angle_beta   90.00
_cell.angle_gamma   90.00
#
_symmetry.space_group_name_H-M   'P 1'
#
loop_
_entity.id
_entity.type
_entity.pdbx_description
1 polymer ?
#
loop_
_entity_poly.entity_id
_entity_poly.type
_entity_poly.pdbx_seq_one_letter_code
_entity_poly.pdbx_strand_id
1 'polypeptide(L)'
;MTDLDFSSFLQKQFILLGEMHGVRENIEILKMFIEWATQLEEPVVVCLEWPDQLTEEINDYLLGVGLLRWSSWEFIKHKDGRVSQEHIAFLEWLKDFNLHLVKKTTVQCFDVETGGWNERDKKMANILLKRKSERVRVIAIMGNFHAKKEKFFLDQEEHIPLGYYLPTASTTTIKLDYLSGSFFNKSQKEFINRETNDDTELLLKESQDPDYDFVLLIPRAHPVSLLK
;
A
#
# COMPACT_ATOMS: atom_id res chain seq x y z
N MET A 1 8.13 19.11 -6.56
CA MET A 1 7.19 17.99 -6.83
C MET A 1 7.79 17.25 -7.99
N THR A 2 8.27 16.05 -7.78
CA THR A 2 8.83 15.21 -8.85
C THR A 2 7.70 14.84 -9.79
N ASP A 3 7.82 15.20 -11.08
CA ASP A 3 6.86 14.82 -12.12
C ASP A 3 7.04 13.35 -12.48
N LEU A 4 6.43 12.46 -11.66
CA LEU A 4 6.36 11.04 -12.03
C LEU A 4 5.34 10.87 -13.17
N ASP A 5 5.73 10.15 -14.20
CA ASP A 5 4.82 9.82 -15.30
C ASP A 5 3.93 8.63 -14.93
N PHE A 6 2.66 8.90 -14.69
CA PHE A 6 1.64 7.90 -14.40
C PHE A 6 0.87 7.39 -15.64
N SER A 7 1.27 7.77 -16.85
CA SER A 7 0.56 7.41 -18.08
C SER A 7 0.38 5.90 -18.26
N SER A 8 1.37 5.12 -17.86
CA SER A 8 1.34 3.64 -17.90
C SER A 8 0.24 3.02 -17.04
N PHE A 9 -0.33 3.77 -16.08
CA PHE A 9 -1.33 3.26 -15.15
C PHE A 9 -2.78 3.62 -15.53
N LEU A 10 -2.99 4.45 -16.57
CA LEU A 10 -4.31 4.95 -16.95
C LEU A 10 -5.32 3.83 -17.23
N GLN A 11 -4.88 2.71 -17.79
CA GLN A 11 -5.73 1.56 -18.12
C GLN A 11 -5.74 0.48 -17.05
N LYS A 12 -5.11 0.72 -15.89
CA LYS A 12 -5.00 -0.26 -14.81
C LYS A 12 -6.05 -0.01 -13.73
N GLN A 13 -6.85 -1.04 -13.44
CA GLN A 13 -7.81 -1.00 -12.36
C GLN A 13 -7.16 -1.19 -11.00
N PHE A 14 -6.19 -2.13 -10.91
CA PHE A 14 -5.48 -2.48 -9.68
C PHE A 14 -4.04 -1.97 -9.75
N ILE A 15 -3.65 -1.14 -8.80
CA ILE A 15 -2.29 -0.65 -8.60
C ILE A 15 -1.83 -1.16 -7.24
N LEU A 16 -0.83 -2.05 -7.24
CA LEU A 16 -0.29 -2.65 -6.03
C LEU A 16 1.05 -1.99 -5.71
N LEU A 17 1.15 -1.39 -4.53
CA LEU A 17 2.36 -0.81 -3.98
C LEU A 17 2.97 -1.81 -2.99
N GLY A 18 4.05 -2.48 -3.38
CA GLY A 18 4.77 -3.42 -2.54
C GLY A 18 5.83 -2.69 -1.71
N GLU A 19 5.64 -2.63 -0.40
CA GLU A 19 6.45 -1.85 0.52
C GLU A 19 7.30 -2.71 1.47
N MET A 20 8.23 -2.08 2.18
CA MET A 20 8.76 -2.53 3.45
C MET A 20 8.00 -1.81 4.56
N HIS A 21 7.30 -2.59 5.41
CA HIS A 21 6.55 -2.01 6.54
C HIS A 21 7.45 -1.15 7.43
N GLY A 22 6.87 -0.07 7.96
CA GLY A 22 7.55 0.78 8.91
C GLY A 22 8.43 1.88 8.29
N VAL A 23 8.23 2.18 7.03
CA VAL A 23 8.83 3.33 6.34
C VAL A 23 7.80 4.46 6.22
N ARG A 24 8.18 5.67 6.65
CA ARG A 24 7.31 6.86 6.63
C ARG A 24 6.91 7.26 5.21
N GLU A 25 7.85 7.21 4.28
CA GLU A 25 7.68 7.63 2.88
C GLU A 25 6.61 6.82 2.15
N ASN A 26 6.29 5.61 2.62
CA ASN A 26 5.21 4.80 2.05
C ASN A 26 3.87 5.55 2.05
N ILE A 27 3.60 6.29 3.11
CA ILE A 27 2.37 7.07 3.24
C ILE A 27 2.35 8.27 2.28
N GLU A 28 3.47 8.95 2.11
CA GLU A 28 3.56 10.07 1.17
C GLU A 28 3.42 9.59 -0.29
N ILE A 29 4.00 8.43 -0.61
CA ILE A 29 3.82 7.80 -1.91
C ILE A 29 2.36 7.39 -2.11
N LEU A 30 1.71 6.80 -1.12
CA LEU A 30 0.31 6.44 -1.20
C LEU A 30 -0.58 7.66 -1.46
N LYS A 31 -0.35 8.78 -0.76
CA LYS A 31 -1.06 10.05 -1.00
C LYS A 31 -0.88 10.53 -2.45
N MET A 32 0.34 10.51 -2.96
CA MET A 32 0.65 10.93 -4.34
C MET A 32 -0.14 10.09 -5.37
N PHE A 33 -0.22 8.77 -5.19
CA PHE A 33 -1.03 7.91 -6.06
C PHE A 33 -2.53 8.19 -5.95
N ILE A 34 -3.04 8.49 -4.74
CA ILE A 34 -4.44 8.87 -4.53
C ILE A 34 -4.74 10.22 -5.21
N GLU A 35 -3.91 11.23 -5.00
CA GLU A 35 -4.07 12.55 -5.61
C GLU A 35 -4.11 12.46 -7.13
N TRP A 36 -3.19 11.69 -7.73
CA TRP A 36 -3.22 11.42 -9.16
C TRP A 36 -4.51 10.70 -9.60
N ALA A 37 -4.87 9.61 -8.93
CA ALA A 37 -6.01 8.79 -9.34
C ALA A 37 -7.35 9.53 -9.20
N THR A 38 -7.50 10.43 -8.24
CA THR A 38 -8.72 11.23 -8.06
C THR A 38 -8.92 12.31 -9.12
N GLN A 39 -7.90 12.60 -9.94
CA GLN A 39 -8.04 13.45 -11.12
C GLN A 39 -8.69 12.71 -12.29
N LEU A 40 -8.81 11.39 -12.22
CA LEU A 40 -9.46 10.56 -13.22
C LEU A 40 -10.97 10.45 -12.93
N GLU A 41 -11.71 9.87 -13.89
CA GLU A 41 -13.17 9.79 -13.77
C GLU A 41 -13.65 8.73 -12.75
N GLU A 42 -12.86 7.69 -12.51
CA GLU A 42 -13.26 6.58 -11.65
C GLU A 42 -13.17 6.93 -10.16
N PRO A 43 -14.10 6.45 -9.31
CA PRO A 43 -13.92 6.49 -7.87
C PRO A 43 -12.68 5.71 -7.45
N VAL A 44 -12.01 6.17 -6.38
CA VAL A 44 -10.80 5.53 -5.85
C VAL A 44 -11.14 4.73 -4.58
N VAL A 45 -10.63 3.49 -4.52
CA VAL A 45 -10.65 2.66 -3.32
C VAL A 45 -9.21 2.45 -2.89
N VAL A 46 -8.86 2.95 -1.72
CA VAL A 46 -7.56 2.70 -1.08
C VAL A 46 -7.64 1.43 -0.28
N CYS A 47 -6.75 0.49 -0.56
CA CYS A 47 -6.72 -0.79 0.15
C CYS A 47 -5.48 -0.85 1.06
N LEU A 48 -5.72 -1.11 2.37
CA LEU A 48 -4.68 -1.20 3.40
C LEU A 48 -4.54 -2.63 3.88
N GLU A 49 -3.31 -3.12 4.06
CA GLU A 49 -3.02 -4.43 4.66
C GLU A 49 -3.30 -4.42 6.18
N TRP A 50 -4.52 -4.07 6.51
CA TRP A 50 -5.07 -4.04 7.86
C TRP A 50 -6.23 -5.03 7.98
N PRO A 51 -6.58 -5.48 9.21
CA PRO A 51 -7.69 -6.39 9.44
C PRO A 51 -8.98 -5.91 8.76
N ASP A 52 -9.62 -6.79 7.97
CA ASP A 52 -10.76 -6.46 7.11
C ASP A 52 -11.97 -5.90 7.87
N GLN A 53 -12.14 -6.31 9.14
CA GLN A 53 -13.18 -5.81 10.04
C GLN A 53 -13.08 -4.31 10.37
N LEU A 54 -11.94 -3.67 10.11
CA LEU A 54 -11.77 -2.23 10.32
C LEU A 54 -12.36 -1.36 9.21
N THR A 55 -12.74 -1.97 8.10
CA THR A 55 -13.22 -1.25 6.91
C THR A 55 -14.40 -0.33 7.21
N GLU A 56 -15.39 -0.80 7.96
CA GLU A 56 -16.60 -0.03 8.28
C GLU A 56 -16.26 1.15 9.21
N GLU A 57 -15.53 0.90 10.31
CA GLU A 57 -15.12 1.94 11.26
C GLU A 57 -14.36 3.08 10.56
N ILE A 58 -13.42 2.72 9.67
CA ILE A 58 -12.61 3.72 8.95
C ILE A 58 -13.48 4.53 7.99
N ASN A 59 -14.37 3.90 7.22
CA ASN A 59 -15.23 4.62 6.29
C ASN A 59 -16.25 5.51 7.03
N ASP A 60 -16.79 5.08 8.15
CA ASP A 60 -17.65 5.91 9.00
C ASP A 60 -16.91 7.15 9.51
N TYR A 61 -15.65 6.98 9.90
CA TYR A 61 -14.80 8.11 10.28
C TYR A 61 -14.56 9.06 9.10
N LEU A 62 -14.26 8.55 7.91
CA LEU A 62 -14.04 9.36 6.71
C LEU A 62 -15.32 10.13 6.29
N LEU A 63 -16.49 9.56 6.52
CA LEU A 63 -17.80 10.21 6.28
C LEU A 63 -18.19 11.20 7.38
N GLY A 64 -17.46 11.24 8.49
CA GLY A 64 -17.76 12.11 9.63
C GLY A 64 -18.92 11.63 10.51
N VAL A 65 -19.37 10.38 10.36
CA VAL A 65 -20.46 9.78 11.14
C VAL A 65 -19.97 8.91 12.30
N GLY A 66 -18.68 8.55 12.31
CA GLY A 66 -18.04 7.73 13.33
C GLY A 66 -16.76 8.34 13.91
N LEU A 67 -16.25 7.70 14.95
CA LEU A 67 -14.95 8.04 15.57
C LEU A 67 -13.93 6.95 15.24
N LEU A 68 -12.71 7.34 14.96
CA LEU A 68 -11.60 6.42 14.77
C LEU A 68 -11.09 5.95 16.14
N ARG A 69 -11.29 4.67 16.45
CA ARG A 69 -10.93 4.09 17.76
C ARG A 69 -9.62 3.32 17.70
N TRP A 70 -8.62 3.86 17.01
CA TRP A 70 -7.35 3.18 16.76
C TRP A 70 -6.68 2.62 18.04
N SER A 71 -6.85 3.26 19.20
CA SER A 71 -6.29 2.76 20.45
C SER A 71 -6.85 1.40 20.91
N SER A 72 -7.99 0.97 20.36
CA SER A 72 -8.59 -0.34 20.62
C SER A 72 -8.19 -1.42 19.61
N TRP A 73 -7.42 -1.09 18.57
CA TRP A 73 -7.03 -2.05 17.55
C TRP A 73 -5.96 -3.01 18.05
N GLU A 74 -6.29 -4.28 18.18
CA GLU A 74 -5.39 -5.30 18.73
C GLU A 74 -4.11 -5.49 17.89
N PHE A 75 -4.19 -5.36 16.57
CA PHE A 75 -3.04 -5.57 15.68
C PHE A 75 -1.92 -4.52 15.85
N ILE A 76 -2.20 -3.37 16.47
CA ILE A 76 -1.19 -2.37 16.84
C ILE A 76 -0.11 -2.99 17.73
N LYS A 77 -0.49 -3.96 18.56
CA LYS A 77 0.42 -4.64 19.49
C LYS A 77 1.54 -5.42 18.77
N HIS A 78 1.35 -5.74 17.48
CA HIS A 78 2.38 -6.45 16.71
C HIS A 78 3.63 -5.60 16.47
N LYS A 79 3.51 -4.27 16.47
CA LYS A 79 4.61 -3.32 16.24
C LYS A 79 5.45 -3.67 15.02
N ASP A 80 4.80 -4.10 13.95
CA ASP A 80 5.44 -4.50 12.69
C ASP A 80 5.56 -3.37 11.66
N GLY A 81 5.11 -2.17 12.02
CA GLY A 81 5.20 -0.98 11.18
C GLY A 81 4.02 -0.77 10.24
N ARG A 82 3.03 -1.69 10.21
CA ARG A 82 1.81 -1.56 9.39
C ARG A 82 0.86 -0.47 9.87
N VAL A 83 1.00 -0.03 11.11
CA VAL A 83 0.25 1.09 11.68
C VAL A 83 1.16 1.98 12.52
N SER A 84 1.01 3.30 12.39
CA SER A 84 1.86 4.30 13.03
C SER A 84 1.14 5.63 13.15
N GLN A 85 1.77 6.64 13.73
CA GLN A 85 1.22 8.00 13.77
C GLN A 85 1.00 8.55 12.35
N GLU A 86 1.90 8.25 11.42
CA GLU A 86 1.79 8.65 10.02
C GLU A 86 0.55 8.06 9.34
N HIS A 87 0.20 6.81 9.67
CA HIS A 87 -1.02 6.17 9.16
C HIS A 87 -2.30 6.80 9.72
N ILE A 88 -2.30 7.19 11.00
CA ILE A 88 -3.45 7.90 11.57
C ILE A 88 -3.59 9.30 10.94
N ALA A 89 -2.47 10.02 10.81
CA ALA A 89 -2.44 11.31 10.13
C ALA A 89 -2.87 11.20 8.64
N PHE A 90 -2.57 10.07 8.00
CA PHE A 90 -3.07 9.78 6.65
C PHE A 90 -4.60 9.66 6.61
N LEU A 91 -5.22 8.98 7.56
CA LEU A 91 -6.69 8.90 7.61
C LEU A 91 -7.33 10.26 7.89
N GLU A 92 -6.71 11.09 8.72
CA GLU A 92 -7.14 12.48 8.94
C GLU A 92 -7.03 13.30 7.65
N TRP A 93 -5.87 13.22 6.98
CA TRP A 93 -5.67 13.86 5.68
C TRP A 93 -6.69 13.37 4.63
N LEU A 94 -6.94 12.07 4.54
CA LEU A 94 -7.90 11.51 3.58
C LEU A 94 -9.34 11.97 3.83
N LYS A 95 -9.71 12.12 5.11
CA LYS A 95 -11.01 12.68 5.50
C LYS A 95 -11.15 14.13 5.01
N ASP A 96 -10.14 14.97 5.27
CA ASP A 96 -10.15 16.37 4.84
C ASP A 96 -10.07 16.48 3.31
N PHE A 97 -9.23 15.68 2.67
CA PHE A 97 -9.11 15.61 1.22
C PHE A 97 -10.46 15.24 0.57
N ASN A 98 -11.18 14.30 1.15
CA ASN A 98 -12.51 13.91 0.69
C ASN A 98 -13.50 15.07 0.70
N LEU A 99 -13.37 16.08 1.56
CA LEU A 99 -14.29 17.24 1.55
C LEU A 99 -14.30 17.95 0.20
N HIS A 100 -13.19 17.93 -0.51
CA HIS A 100 -13.01 18.62 -1.79
C HIS A 100 -13.30 17.74 -3.03
N LEU A 101 -13.58 16.44 -2.84
CA LEU A 101 -13.85 15.51 -3.92
C LEU A 101 -15.35 15.36 -4.19
N VAL A 102 -15.72 15.30 -5.48
CA VAL A 102 -17.08 14.92 -5.92
C VAL A 102 -17.34 13.44 -5.64
N LYS A 103 -16.40 12.59 -6.03
CA LYS A 103 -16.41 11.14 -5.75
C LYS A 103 -15.48 10.86 -4.58
N LYS A 104 -16.04 10.50 -3.45
CA LYS A 104 -15.26 10.24 -2.23
C LYS A 104 -14.38 9.02 -2.40
N THR A 105 -13.15 9.12 -1.97
CA THR A 105 -12.24 7.98 -1.81
C THR A 105 -12.67 7.18 -0.59
N THR A 106 -12.78 5.87 -0.74
CA THR A 106 -13.10 4.94 0.35
C THR A 106 -11.90 4.08 0.71
N VAL A 107 -11.92 3.49 1.90
CA VAL A 107 -10.89 2.55 2.36
C VAL A 107 -11.46 1.14 2.38
N GLN A 108 -10.66 0.15 1.97
CA GLN A 108 -10.89 -1.27 2.14
C GLN A 108 -9.69 -1.87 2.89
N CYS A 109 -9.90 -2.31 4.09
CA CYS A 109 -8.93 -3.17 4.77
C CYS A 109 -9.07 -4.60 4.24
N PHE A 110 -7.95 -5.30 4.03
CA PHE A 110 -8.02 -6.60 3.33
C PHE A 110 -7.16 -7.70 3.95
N ASP A 111 -6.51 -7.43 5.10
CA ASP A 111 -5.81 -8.47 5.83
C ASP A 111 -6.81 -9.40 6.54
N VAL A 112 -6.56 -10.70 6.46
CA VAL A 112 -7.39 -11.73 7.07
C VAL A 112 -6.54 -12.68 7.90
N GLU A 113 -7.00 -12.98 9.10
CA GLU A 113 -6.38 -14.03 9.91
C GLU A 113 -6.69 -15.41 9.31
N THR A 114 -5.65 -16.18 9.03
CA THR A 114 -5.77 -17.55 8.51
C THR A 114 -4.50 -18.34 8.83
N GLY A 115 -4.59 -19.67 8.71
CA GLY A 115 -3.55 -20.60 9.16
C GLY A 115 -2.32 -20.71 8.26
N GLY A 116 -2.27 -20.08 7.07
CA GLY A 116 -1.13 -20.22 6.18
C GLY A 116 -1.00 -19.07 5.19
N TRP A 117 0.24 -18.82 4.75
CA TRP A 117 0.58 -17.72 3.84
C TRP A 117 -0.26 -17.74 2.57
N ASN A 118 -0.23 -18.85 1.82
CA ASN A 118 -0.93 -18.96 0.53
C ASN A 118 -2.45 -18.81 0.66
N GLU A 119 -3.03 -19.32 1.76
CA GLU A 119 -4.47 -19.17 2.03
C GLU A 119 -4.80 -17.71 2.36
N ARG A 120 -3.95 -17.04 3.15
CA ARG A 120 -4.09 -15.63 3.50
C ARG A 120 -4.04 -14.78 2.24
N ASP A 121 -3.04 -14.93 1.39
CA ASP A 121 -2.89 -14.19 0.14
C ASP A 121 -4.06 -14.39 -0.80
N LYS A 122 -4.55 -15.63 -0.95
CA LYS A 122 -5.73 -15.93 -1.74
C LYS A 122 -6.99 -15.24 -1.21
N LYS A 123 -7.20 -15.24 0.10
CA LYS A 123 -8.33 -14.55 0.74
C LYS A 123 -8.24 -13.04 0.56
N MET A 124 -7.07 -12.46 0.77
CA MET A 124 -6.79 -11.04 0.55
C MET A 124 -7.06 -10.65 -0.91
N ALA A 125 -6.57 -11.44 -1.87
CA ALA A 125 -6.85 -11.24 -3.29
C ALA A 125 -8.35 -11.29 -3.61
N ASN A 126 -9.10 -12.21 -3.01
CA ASN A 126 -10.55 -12.31 -3.20
C ASN A 126 -11.30 -11.06 -2.71
N ILE A 127 -10.81 -10.39 -1.65
CA ILE A 127 -11.39 -9.11 -1.21
C ILE A 127 -11.20 -8.05 -2.28
N LEU A 128 -10.00 -7.92 -2.84
CA LEU A 128 -9.73 -6.95 -3.91
C LEU A 128 -10.53 -7.29 -5.18
N LEU A 129 -10.63 -8.57 -5.54
CA LEU A 129 -11.35 -9.04 -6.72
C LEU A 129 -12.86 -8.76 -6.69
N LYS A 130 -13.47 -8.56 -5.53
CA LYS A 130 -14.87 -8.11 -5.44
C LYS A 130 -15.07 -6.75 -6.14
N ARG A 131 -14.03 -5.94 -6.24
CA ARG A 131 -14.04 -4.64 -6.93
C ARG A 131 -13.89 -4.74 -8.45
N LYS A 132 -13.57 -5.94 -9.00
CA LYS A 132 -13.30 -6.13 -10.43
C LYS A 132 -14.48 -5.73 -11.34
N SER A 133 -15.71 -5.98 -10.90
CA SER A 133 -16.92 -5.61 -11.65
C SER A 133 -17.34 -4.15 -11.47
N GLU A 134 -16.73 -3.45 -10.54
CA GLU A 134 -17.01 -2.05 -10.26
C GLU A 134 -16.12 -1.16 -11.16
N ARG A 135 -16.65 -0.02 -11.58
CA ARG A 135 -15.85 1.01 -12.26
C ARG A 135 -15.13 1.87 -11.21
N VAL A 136 -14.16 1.27 -10.54
CA VAL A 136 -13.35 1.91 -9.51
C VAL A 136 -11.88 1.64 -9.77
N ARG A 137 -11.03 2.54 -9.32
CA ARG A 137 -9.58 2.35 -9.28
C ARG A 137 -9.18 1.89 -7.89
N VAL A 138 -8.44 0.82 -7.82
CA VAL A 138 -7.95 0.23 -6.57
C VAL A 138 -6.47 0.56 -6.42
N ILE A 139 -6.10 1.24 -5.35
CA ILE A 139 -4.72 1.48 -4.96
C ILE A 139 -4.49 0.71 -3.67
N ALA A 140 -3.71 -0.36 -3.72
CA ALA A 140 -3.45 -1.22 -2.58
C ALA A 140 -1.99 -1.12 -2.15
N ILE A 141 -1.77 -0.87 -0.86
CA ILE A 141 -0.44 -0.89 -0.25
C ILE A 141 -0.31 -2.09 0.68
N MET A 142 0.79 -2.81 0.52
CA MET A 142 1.02 -4.07 1.23
C MET A 142 2.51 -4.41 1.27
N GLY A 143 2.90 -5.35 2.14
CA GLY A 143 4.25 -5.89 2.14
C GLY A 143 4.65 -6.38 0.76
N ASN A 144 5.90 -6.10 0.35
CA ASN A 144 6.37 -6.33 -1.01
C ASN A 144 6.20 -7.78 -1.49
N PHE A 145 6.30 -8.78 -0.62
CA PHE A 145 6.08 -10.17 -1.01
C PHE A 145 4.65 -10.44 -1.50
N HIS A 146 3.65 -9.81 -0.91
CA HIS A 146 2.24 -9.96 -1.31
C HIS A 146 1.95 -9.32 -2.68
N ALA A 147 2.68 -8.27 -3.04
CA ALA A 147 2.49 -7.54 -4.29
C ALA A 147 3.13 -8.22 -5.52
N LYS A 148 3.95 -9.27 -5.34
CA LYS A 148 4.59 -10.00 -6.44
C LYS A 148 3.55 -10.61 -7.40
N LYS A 149 3.90 -10.67 -8.70
CA LYS A 149 3.08 -11.31 -9.75
C LYS A 149 3.34 -12.80 -9.90
N GLU A 150 4.53 -13.23 -9.54
CA GLU A 150 4.99 -14.60 -9.76
C GLU A 150 5.08 -15.35 -8.44
N LYS A 151 4.92 -16.66 -8.50
CA LYS A 151 5.18 -17.55 -7.37
C LYS A 151 6.67 -17.51 -7.05
N PHE A 152 7.00 -17.61 -5.78
CA PHE A 152 8.39 -17.63 -5.34
C PHE A 152 8.63 -18.69 -4.24
N PHE A 153 9.88 -19.03 -4.03
CA PHE A 153 10.28 -19.95 -2.96
C PHE A 153 10.93 -19.16 -1.81
N LEU A 154 10.50 -19.45 -0.60
CA LEU A 154 11.11 -18.96 0.62
C LEU A 154 11.20 -20.13 1.61
N ASP A 155 12.36 -20.37 2.20
CA ASP A 155 12.60 -21.48 3.14
C ASP A 155 12.15 -22.85 2.59
N GLN A 156 12.34 -23.07 1.27
CA GLN A 156 11.96 -24.28 0.51
C GLN A 156 10.44 -24.48 0.32
N GLU A 157 9.61 -23.54 0.73
CA GLU A 157 8.16 -23.56 0.49
C GLU A 157 7.78 -22.68 -0.71
N GLU A 158 6.85 -23.14 -1.54
CA GLU A 158 6.27 -22.35 -2.63
C GLU A 158 5.26 -21.37 -2.05
N HIS A 159 5.49 -20.08 -2.27
CA HIS A 159 4.57 -19.01 -1.92
C HIS A 159 3.86 -18.48 -3.16
N ILE A 160 2.53 -18.33 -3.03
CA ILE A 160 1.66 -17.80 -4.08
C ILE A 160 1.15 -16.44 -3.60
N PRO A 161 1.75 -15.33 -4.06
CA PRO A 161 1.43 -14.00 -3.56
C PRO A 161 0.05 -13.52 -4.03
N LEU A 162 -0.49 -12.51 -3.35
CA LEU A 162 -1.77 -11.88 -3.69
C LEU A 162 -1.79 -11.39 -5.14
N GLY A 163 -0.72 -10.73 -5.59
CA GLY A 163 -0.63 -10.18 -6.95
C GLY A 163 -0.77 -11.24 -8.05
N TYR A 164 -0.35 -12.49 -7.77
CA TYR A 164 -0.51 -13.62 -8.70
C TYR A 164 -1.98 -13.93 -9.03
N TYR A 165 -2.89 -13.71 -8.08
CA TYR A 165 -4.33 -14.00 -8.26
C TYR A 165 -5.08 -12.89 -9.00
N LEU A 166 -4.49 -11.71 -9.19
CA LEU A 166 -5.15 -10.60 -9.85
C LEU A 166 -5.02 -10.66 -11.38
N PRO A 167 -5.98 -10.09 -12.15
CA PRO A 167 -5.92 -10.14 -13.61
C PRO A 167 -4.76 -9.30 -14.15
N THR A 168 -3.77 -9.91 -14.76
CA THR A 168 -2.55 -9.26 -15.26
C THR A 168 -2.84 -8.07 -16.19
N ALA A 169 -3.85 -8.19 -17.06
CA ALA A 169 -4.19 -7.11 -18.00
C ALA A 169 -4.61 -5.81 -17.32
N SER A 170 -5.30 -5.89 -16.18
CA SER A 170 -5.82 -4.73 -15.43
C SER A 170 -5.07 -4.44 -14.13
N THR A 171 -3.98 -5.14 -13.86
CA THR A 171 -3.15 -4.97 -12.66
C THR A 171 -1.79 -4.40 -13.05
N THR A 172 -1.24 -3.56 -12.20
CA THR A 172 0.17 -3.19 -12.21
C THR A 172 0.74 -3.31 -10.81
N THR A 173 1.97 -3.74 -10.71
CA THR A 173 2.69 -3.93 -9.45
C THR A 173 3.92 -3.06 -9.43
N ILE A 174 4.11 -2.36 -8.32
CA ILE A 174 5.20 -1.39 -8.14
C ILE A 174 5.93 -1.76 -6.86
N LYS A 175 7.19 -2.11 -6.98
CA LYS A 175 8.06 -2.31 -5.82
C LYS A 175 8.56 -0.97 -5.32
N LEU A 176 8.35 -0.66 -4.05
CA LEU A 176 9.00 0.45 -3.37
C LEU A 176 10.39 -0.02 -2.94
N ASP A 177 11.44 0.55 -3.51
CA ASP A 177 12.83 0.16 -3.29
C ASP A 177 13.62 1.32 -2.68
N TYR A 178 14.19 1.09 -1.51
CA TYR A 178 14.81 2.13 -0.68
C TYR A 178 16.33 2.06 -0.84
N LEU A 179 16.93 3.18 -1.26
CA LEU A 179 18.35 3.24 -1.53
C LEU A 179 19.18 3.40 -0.26
N SER A 180 18.61 4.04 0.78
CA SER A 180 19.28 4.27 2.06
C SER A 180 18.27 4.49 3.19
N GLY A 181 18.76 4.64 4.42
CA GLY A 181 17.94 5.00 5.58
C GLY A 181 17.54 3.81 6.44
N SER A 182 16.41 3.93 7.13
CA SER A 182 15.97 2.92 8.10
C SER A 182 14.45 2.76 8.13
N PHE A 183 13.98 1.67 8.70
CA PHE A 183 12.58 1.33 8.87
C PHE A 183 12.34 0.74 10.26
N PHE A 184 11.10 0.68 10.68
CA PHE A 184 10.71 0.07 11.94
C PHE A 184 9.88 -1.21 11.71
N ASN A 185 10.41 -2.35 12.17
CA ASN A 185 9.68 -3.60 12.21
C ASN A 185 10.08 -4.35 13.48
N LYS A 186 9.23 -4.26 14.54
CA LYS A 186 9.50 -4.70 15.92
C LYS A 186 10.70 -3.98 16.57
N SER A 187 11.66 -3.53 15.78
CA SER A 187 12.81 -2.71 16.14
C SER A 187 13.22 -1.87 14.94
N GLN A 188 14.01 -0.81 15.17
CA GLN A 188 14.60 -0.05 14.08
C GLN A 188 15.67 -0.91 13.39
N LYS A 189 15.63 -0.92 12.07
CA LYS A 189 16.58 -1.62 11.18
C LYS A 189 17.03 -0.67 10.09
N GLU A 190 18.22 -0.88 9.58
CA GLU A 190 18.79 -0.05 8.51
C GLU A 190 18.74 -0.78 7.18
N PHE A 191 18.54 -0.03 6.11
CA PHE A 191 18.76 -0.51 4.75
C PHE A 191 20.26 -0.50 4.46
N ILE A 192 20.70 -1.44 3.64
CA ILE A 192 22.06 -1.41 3.08
C ILE A 192 22.15 -0.18 2.19
N ASN A 193 23.02 0.76 2.55
CA ASN A 193 23.23 1.95 1.76
C ASN A 193 23.74 1.56 0.36
N ARG A 194 22.95 1.93 -0.66
CA ARG A 194 23.41 1.98 -2.04
C ARG A 194 23.88 3.41 -2.28
N GLU A 195 24.93 3.58 -3.07
CA GLU A 195 25.44 4.92 -3.37
C GLU A 195 24.33 5.81 -3.90
N THR A 196 23.99 6.84 -3.14
CA THR A 196 23.06 7.89 -3.53
C THR A 196 23.82 9.20 -3.54
N ASN A 197 23.69 9.96 -4.60
CA ASN A 197 24.03 11.38 -4.55
C ASN A 197 22.94 12.10 -3.75
N ASP A 198 23.27 13.11 -2.98
CA ASP A 198 22.30 13.87 -2.17
C ASP A 198 21.13 14.47 -2.99
N ASP A 199 21.32 14.60 -4.31
CA ASP A 199 20.32 15.11 -5.26
C ASP A 199 19.42 14.01 -5.89
N THR A 200 19.47 12.77 -5.39
CA THR A 200 18.63 11.70 -5.93
C THR A 200 17.16 11.98 -5.61
N GLU A 201 16.33 12.12 -6.64
CA GLU A 201 14.88 12.29 -6.52
C GLU A 201 14.15 10.93 -6.59
N LEU A 202 12.86 10.93 -6.28
CA LEU A 202 12.00 9.77 -6.54
C LEU A 202 12.05 9.43 -8.03
N LEU A 203 12.29 8.15 -8.35
CA LEU A 203 12.40 7.69 -9.73
C LEU A 203 11.55 6.45 -9.96
N LEU A 204 10.54 6.59 -10.81
CA LEU A 204 9.73 5.47 -11.29
C LEU A 204 10.32 4.94 -12.60
N LYS A 205 10.55 3.65 -12.67
CA LYS A 205 11.06 2.97 -13.87
C LYS A 205 10.48 1.58 -14.02
N GLU A 206 10.52 1.02 -15.23
CA GLU A 206 10.23 -0.39 -15.46
C GLU A 206 11.13 -1.30 -14.61
N SER A 207 10.53 -2.35 -14.06
CA SER A 207 11.28 -3.31 -13.26
C SER A 207 12.07 -4.28 -14.14
N GLN A 208 13.28 -4.60 -13.73
CA GLN A 208 14.03 -5.74 -14.28
C GLN A 208 13.73 -7.04 -13.52
N ASP A 209 13.10 -6.93 -12.35
CA ASP A 209 12.62 -8.06 -11.58
C ASP A 209 11.26 -8.51 -12.15
N PRO A 210 11.11 -9.74 -12.65
CA PRO A 210 9.87 -10.23 -13.27
C PRO A 210 8.68 -10.25 -12.32
N ASP A 211 8.94 -10.19 -11.02
CA ASP A 211 7.91 -10.17 -9.99
C ASP A 211 7.11 -8.86 -9.96
N TYR A 212 7.62 -7.79 -10.59
CA TYR A 212 7.00 -6.46 -10.59
C TYR A 212 7.01 -5.84 -11.99
N ASP A 213 6.04 -4.96 -12.25
CA ASP A 213 6.04 -4.19 -13.51
C ASP A 213 6.95 -2.96 -13.41
N PHE A 214 6.95 -2.32 -12.24
CA PHE A 214 7.73 -1.11 -11.98
C PHE A 214 8.47 -1.17 -10.65
N VAL A 215 9.49 -0.33 -10.54
CA VAL A 215 10.20 -0.02 -9.30
C VAL A 215 10.15 1.49 -9.10
N LEU A 216 9.73 1.90 -7.91
CA LEU A 216 9.84 3.28 -7.44
C LEU A 216 11.04 3.35 -6.48
N LEU A 217 12.12 3.98 -6.94
CA LEU A 217 13.31 4.21 -6.14
C LEU A 217 13.08 5.36 -5.18
N ILE A 218 13.29 5.09 -3.89
CA ILE A 218 13.17 6.04 -2.81
C ILE A 218 14.58 6.35 -2.28
N PRO A 219 15.06 7.58 -2.41
CA PRO A 219 16.44 7.93 -2.06
C PRO A 219 16.78 7.61 -0.62
N ARG A 220 15.88 7.98 0.29
CA ARG A 220 16.09 7.79 1.72
C ARG A 220 14.79 7.44 2.43
N ALA A 221 14.86 6.40 3.25
CA ALA A 221 13.77 5.95 4.11
C ALA A 221 13.96 6.43 5.55
N HIS A 222 12.86 6.79 6.20
CA HIS A 222 12.82 7.12 7.62
C HIS A 222 11.85 6.16 8.33
N PRO A 223 12.15 5.75 9.57
CA PRO A 223 11.28 4.87 10.31
C PRO A 223 10.00 5.62 10.73
N VAL A 224 8.91 4.89 10.78
CA VAL A 224 7.63 5.42 11.29
C VAL A 224 7.69 5.70 12.79
N SER A 225 6.81 6.60 13.24
CA SER A 225 6.59 6.94 14.64
C SER A 225 5.53 6.02 15.25
N LEU A 226 5.89 5.23 16.25
CA LEU A 226 4.94 4.33 16.89
C LEU A 226 3.80 5.10 17.57
N LEU A 227 2.62 4.50 17.58
CA LEU A 227 1.50 4.93 18.42
C LEU A 227 1.85 4.70 19.90
N LYS A 228 1.51 5.67 20.76
CA LYS A 228 1.77 5.65 22.20
C LYS A 228 0.53 5.21 22.95
#